data_24abaf6de081b46f0a8e538f02725ee2
#
_entry.id   24abaf6de081b46f0a8e538f02725ee2
#
_cell.length_a   1.000
_cell.length_b   1.000
_cell.length_c   1.000
_cell.angle_alpha   90.00
_cell.angle_beta   90.00
_cell.angle_gamma   90.00
#
_symmetry.space_group_name_H-M   'P 1'
#
loop_
_entity.id
_entity.type
_entity.pdbx_description
1 polymer ?
#
loop_
_entity_poly.entity_id
_entity_poly.type
_entity_poly.pdbx_seq_one_letter_code
_entity_poly.pdbx_strand_id
1 'polypeptide(L)'
;MLSTSRSRIRALAVVGMAGVLAAIGGVTFQASATEVAAPAAVGADARRVAIPGIAPAIRPPAGSRPVGAYVVTSGTQTYTCAGGVFTGGSVPEARLIGTGGRVHHFKGPSWQSERDNSLITAKKTAESPRAGTIPELLLTVDTHTGAGTFADVAYVNRLLTSGGVAPAGPCTDGATAAVPYGAVYVFWTAQK
;
A
#
# COMPACT_ATOMS: atom_id res chain seq x y z
N MET A 1 -49.98 -34.99 -5.50
CA MET A 1 -50.37 -35.02 -6.93
C MET A 1 -49.13 -34.80 -7.75
N LEU A 2 -48.82 -35.82 -8.52
CA LEU A 2 -47.66 -35.98 -9.38
C LEU A 2 -47.72 -35.06 -10.61
N SER A 3 -46.59 -34.56 -11.09
CA SER A 3 -46.35 -34.53 -12.55
C SER A 3 -44.89 -34.35 -12.84
N THR A 4 -44.33 -35.41 -13.36
CA THR A 4 -43.01 -35.50 -14.05
C THR A 4 -43.15 -35.07 -15.49
N SER A 5 -42.23 -34.30 -16.01
CA SER A 5 -42.08 -34.14 -17.48
C SER A 5 -40.66 -34.45 -17.92
N ARG A 6 -40.54 -35.54 -18.63
CA ARG A 6 -39.34 -36.01 -19.37
C ARG A 6 -39.33 -35.33 -20.73
N SER A 7 -38.24 -34.72 -21.10
CA SER A 7 -38.02 -34.25 -22.48
C SER A 7 -37.00 -35.10 -23.21
N ARG A 8 -37.32 -35.40 -24.45
CA ARG A 8 -36.75 -36.42 -25.32
C ARG A 8 -35.64 -35.84 -26.19
N ILE A 9 -34.57 -36.63 -26.29
CA ILE A 9 -33.50 -36.46 -27.27
C ILE A 9 -34.03 -36.80 -28.66
N ARG A 10 -33.73 -35.97 -29.66
CA ARG A 10 -33.88 -36.30 -31.07
C ARG A 10 -32.51 -36.20 -31.77
N ALA A 11 -32.02 -37.33 -32.19
CA ALA A 11 -30.91 -37.45 -33.14
C ALA A 11 -31.44 -37.24 -34.56
N LEU A 12 -30.69 -36.56 -35.38
CA LEU A 12 -30.89 -36.49 -36.82
C LEU A 12 -29.58 -36.85 -37.53
N ALA A 13 -29.72 -37.81 -38.45
CA ALA A 13 -28.67 -38.41 -39.24
C ALA A 13 -28.25 -37.47 -40.39
N VAL A 14 -26.97 -37.56 -40.76
CA VAL A 14 -26.36 -36.89 -41.89
C VAL A 14 -26.26 -37.85 -43.05
N VAL A 15 -26.74 -37.41 -44.21
CA VAL A 15 -26.53 -38.07 -45.50
C VAL A 15 -25.32 -37.43 -46.17
N GLY A 16 -24.42 -38.29 -46.67
CA GLY A 16 -23.22 -37.88 -47.37
C GLY A 16 -23.44 -37.46 -48.82
N MET A 17 -22.51 -36.68 -49.34
CA MET A 17 -22.29 -36.53 -50.77
C MET A 17 -20.77 -36.47 -51.05
N ALA A 18 -20.37 -37.37 -51.94
CA ALA A 18 -19.01 -37.47 -52.46
C ALA A 18 -18.80 -36.50 -53.62
N GLY A 19 -17.59 -36.04 -53.80
CA GLY A 19 -17.19 -35.65 -55.14
C GLY A 19 -16.20 -34.48 -55.25
N VAL A 20 -15.12 -34.79 -55.89
CA VAL A 20 -14.17 -34.01 -56.71
C VAL A 20 -12.83 -33.65 -55.99
N LEU A 21 -11.82 -34.42 -56.39
CA LEU A 21 -10.41 -34.13 -56.27
C LEU A 21 -9.99 -32.95 -57.13
N ALA A 22 -9.47 -31.90 -56.52
CA ALA A 22 -8.59 -30.96 -57.17
C ALA A 22 -7.29 -30.84 -56.35
N ALA A 23 -6.23 -31.31 -56.95
CA ALA A 23 -4.88 -31.18 -56.41
C ALA A 23 -4.43 -29.71 -56.48
N ILE A 24 -4.32 -29.05 -55.34
CA ILE A 24 -3.64 -27.77 -55.26
C ILE A 24 -2.54 -27.92 -54.20
N GLY A 25 -1.32 -27.57 -54.60
CA GLY A 25 -0.10 -27.76 -53.83
C GLY A 25 -0.20 -27.29 -52.39
N GLY A 26 0.10 -28.19 -51.48
CA GLY A 26 0.15 -27.90 -50.07
C GLY A 26 1.34 -27.04 -49.72
N VAL A 27 1.08 -25.78 -49.39
CA VAL A 27 2.04 -24.97 -48.65
C VAL A 27 1.81 -25.33 -47.18
N THR A 28 2.66 -26.17 -46.64
CA THR A 28 2.66 -26.47 -45.23
C THR A 28 3.23 -25.23 -44.50
N PHE A 29 2.38 -24.40 -43.96
CA PHE A 29 2.79 -23.43 -42.94
C PHE A 29 3.12 -24.22 -41.67
N GLN A 30 4.41 -24.44 -41.42
CA GLN A 30 4.86 -24.76 -40.06
C GLN A 30 4.67 -23.49 -39.23
N ALA A 31 3.59 -23.47 -38.48
CA ALA A 31 3.48 -22.54 -37.38
C ALA A 31 4.50 -22.94 -36.34
N SER A 32 5.68 -22.29 -36.37
CA SER A 32 6.57 -22.31 -35.22
C SER A 32 5.82 -21.61 -34.09
N ALA A 33 5.21 -22.38 -33.22
CA ALA A 33 4.78 -21.87 -31.93
C ALA A 33 6.06 -21.42 -31.22
N THR A 34 6.34 -20.12 -31.29
CA THR A 34 7.30 -19.51 -30.38
C THR A 34 6.67 -19.72 -29.00
N GLU A 35 7.21 -20.67 -28.26
CA GLU A 35 6.89 -20.88 -26.86
C GLU A 35 7.18 -19.57 -26.15
N VAL A 36 6.14 -18.78 -25.93
CA VAL A 36 6.24 -17.61 -25.04
C VAL A 36 6.54 -18.21 -23.69
N ALA A 37 7.81 -18.16 -23.30
CA ALA A 37 8.26 -18.56 -21.99
C ALA A 37 7.32 -17.88 -21.00
N ALA A 38 6.60 -18.69 -20.21
CA ALA A 38 5.79 -18.18 -19.12
C ALA A 38 6.70 -17.22 -18.31
N PRO A 39 6.22 -16.03 -17.94
CA PRO A 39 7.03 -15.13 -17.13
C PRO A 39 7.47 -15.95 -15.92
N ALA A 40 8.79 -16.01 -15.73
CA ALA A 40 9.38 -16.68 -14.59
C ALA A 40 8.62 -16.23 -13.36
N ALA A 41 8.14 -17.19 -12.56
CA ALA A 41 7.47 -16.89 -11.31
C ALA A 41 8.32 -15.85 -10.58
N VAL A 42 7.77 -14.66 -10.41
CA VAL A 42 8.47 -13.58 -9.68
C VAL A 42 8.59 -14.10 -8.27
N GLY A 43 9.73 -14.69 -7.96
CA GLY A 43 10.03 -15.27 -6.67
C GLY A 43 9.83 -14.23 -5.57
N ALA A 44 9.87 -14.66 -4.32
CA ALA A 44 9.66 -13.87 -3.10
C ALA A 44 10.43 -12.52 -3.02
N ASP A 45 11.29 -12.22 -4.00
CA ASP A 45 12.03 -10.96 -4.17
C ASP A 45 11.19 -9.77 -4.69
N ALA A 46 9.99 -10.01 -5.23
CA ALA A 46 9.09 -8.92 -5.65
C ALA A 46 8.57 -8.06 -4.48
N ARG A 47 8.93 -8.40 -3.25
CA ARG A 47 8.63 -7.60 -2.05
C ARG A 47 9.72 -6.59 -1.69
N ARG A 48 10.75 -6.46 -2.48
CA ARG A 48 11.73 -5.37 -2.30
C ARG A 48 11.09 -4.08 -2.78
N VAL A 49 10.42 -3.39 -1.86
CA VAL A 49 10.04 -2.00 -2.09
C VAL A 49 11.32 -1.21 -2.27
N ALA A 50 11.48 -0.57 -3.45
CA ALA A 50 12.57 0.38 -3.64
C ALA A 50 12.33 1.54 -2.67
N ILE A 51 13.07 1.57 -1.57
CA ILE A 51 12.99 2.63 -0.59
C ILE A 51 13.83 3.78 -1.15
N PRO A 52 13.25 4.96 -1.39
CA PRO A 52 14.00 6.12 -1.82
C PRO A 52 15.09 6.46 -0.81
N GLY A 53 16.14 7.15 -1.24
CA GLY A 53 17.26 7.51 -0.37
C GLY A 53 16.79 8.17 0.92
N ILE A 54 17.07 7.52 2.05
CA ILE A 54 16.71 8.03 3.38
C ILE A 54 17.83 8.95 3.85
N ALA A 55 17.49 10.17 4.27
CA ALA A 55 18.45 11.12 4.83
C ALA A 55 19.18 10.50 6.05
N PRO A 56 20.50 10.72 6.20
CA PRO A 56 21.28 10.10 7.27
C PRO A 56 20.68 10.27 8.67
N ALA A 57 20.12 11.44 8.96
CA ALA A 57 19.54 11.77 10.26
C ALA A 57 18.34 10.91 10.66
N ILE A 58 17.63 10.33 9.70
CA ILE A 58 16.41 9.55 9.92
C ILE A 58 16.53 8.10 9.48
N ARG A 59 17.75 7.60 9.28
CA ARG A 59 17.97 6.18 8.97
C ARG A 59 17.63 5.31 10.18
N PRO A 60 16.90 4.21 9.99
CA PRO A 60 16.76 3.21 11.04
C PRO A 60 18.12 2.67 11.45
N PRO A 61 18.26 2.14 12.67
CA PRO A 61 19.50 1.51 13.13
C PRO A 61 20.02 0.45 12.15
N ALA A 62 21.34 0.30 12.08
CA ALA A 62 21.95 -0.71 11.21
C ALA A 62 21.39 -2.10 11.50
N GLY A 63 21.20 -2.90 10.45
CA GLY A 63 20.59 -4.24 10.55
C GLY A 63 19.06 -4.25 10.57
N SER A 64 18.38 -3.10 10.69
CA SER A 64 16.92 -3.02 10.52
C SER A 64 16.52 -3.47 9.12
N ARG A 65 15.39 -4.19 9.02
CA ARG A 65 14.88 -4.72 7.75
C ARG A 65 13.49 -4.16 7.45
N PRO A 66 13.22 -3.68 6.21
CA PRO A 66 11.88 -3.22 5.85
C PRO A 66 10.92 -4.40 5.77
N VAL A 67 9.75 -4.27 6.38
CA VAL A 67 8.67 -5.26 6.36
C VAL A 67 7.45 -4.80 5.58
N GLY A 68 7.32 -3.50 5.32
CA GLY A 68 6.24 -2.96 4.52
C GLY A 68 6.44 -1.49 4.20
N ALA A 69 5.87 -1.07 3.07
CA ALA A 69 5.77 0.33 2.67
C ALA A 69 4.33 0.64 2.26
N TYR A 70 3.85 1.81 2.67
CA TYR A 70 2.46 2.22 2.51
C TYR A 70 2.40 3.69 2.09
N VAL A 71 1.59 3.98 1.09
CA VAL A 71 1.36 5.33 0.58
C VAL A 71 0.10 5.89 1.20
N VAL A 72 0.12 7.14 1.63
CA VAL A 72 -1.07 7.88 2.04
C VAL A 72 -1.96 8.11 0.82
N THR A 73 -3.16 7.54 0.83
CA THR A 73 -4.16 7.72 -0.23
C THR A 73 -5.13 8.87 0.06
N SER A 74 -5.35 9.14 1.35
CA SER A 74 -6.05 10.31 1.85
C SER A 74 -5.58 10.59 3.26
N GLY A 75 -5.33 11.85 3.60
CA GLY A 75 -4.88 12.17 4.93
C GLY A 75 -4.82 13.65 5.21
N THR A 76 -4.97 14.00 6.49
CA THR A 76 -4.85 15.36 7.01
C THR A 76 -3.95 15.39 8.24
N GLN A 77 -3.31 16.54 8.43
CA GLN A 77 -2.71 16.95 9.69
C GLN A 77 -3.62 18.02 10.29
N THR A 78 -4.26 17.74 11.42
CA THR A 78 -5.16 18.69 12.07
C THR A 78 -4.41 19.45 13.14
N TYR A 79 -4.35 20.76 12.97
CA TYR A 79 -3.77 21.71 13.91
C TYR A 79 -4.85 22.37 14.74
N THR A 80 -4.54 22.69 15.99
CA THR A 80 -5.42 23.50 16.85
C THR A 80 -4.79 24.85 17.10
N CYS A 81 -5.57 25.91 16.98
CA CYS A 81 -5.15 27.26 17.28
C CYS A 81 -4.94 27.43 18.79
N ALA A 82 -3.81 27.98 19.18
CA ALA A 82 -3.52 28.37 20.57
C ALA A 82 -2.65 29.61 20.57
N GLY A 83 -3.05 30.59 21.37
CA GLY A 83 -2.38 31.89 21.42
C GLY A 83 -2.44 32.68 20.11
N GLY A 84 -3.54 32.55 19.39
CA GLY A 84 -3.79 33.24 18.12
C GLY A 84 -3.07 32.69 16.90
N VAL A 85 -2.37 31.54 16.99
CA VAL A 85 -1.65 30.92 15.88
C VAL A 85 -1.82 29.39 15.90
N PHE A 86 -1.75 28.76 14.71
CA PHE A 86 -1.67 27.30 14.61
C PHE A 86 -0.25 26.84 14.91
N THR A 87 -0.01 26.38 16.13
CA THR A 87 1.32 25.96 16.61
C THR A 87 1.39 24.49 16.95
N GLY A 88 2.61 24.02 17.14
CA GLY A 88 2.89 22.74 17.78
C GLY A 88 2.60 21.52 16.90
N GLY A 89 2.24 20.43 17.60
CA GLY A 89 1.97 19.16 16.97
C GLY A 89 0.61 19.12 16.30
N SER A 90 0.54 18.43 15.18
CA SER A 90 -0.71 18.10 14.52
C SER A 90 -1.19 16.71 14.91
N VAL A 91 -2.48 16.49 14.76
CA VAL A 91 -3.11 15.17 14.86
C VAL A 91 -3.27 14.59 13.46
N PRO A 92 -2.60 13.49 13.14
CA PRO A 92 -2.80 12.80 11.86
C PRO A 92 -4.12 12.06 11.83
N GLU A 93 -4.73 12.03 10.65
CA GLU A 93 -5.82 11.14 10.29
C GLU A 93 -5.64 10.76 8.83
N ALA A 94 -5.34 9.47 8.53
CA ALA A 94 -5.02 9.05 7.16
C ALA A 94 -5.37 7.59 6.87
N ARG A 95 -5.66 7.33 5.60
CA ARG A 95 -5.76 5.99 5.02
C ARG A 95 -4.55 5.74 4.15
N LEU A 96 -3.93 4.57 4.35
CA LEU A 96 -2.76 4.14 3.61
C LEU A 96 -3.05 2.83 2.89
N ILE A 97 -2.37 2.62 1.76
CA ILE A 97 -2.36 1.34 1.05
C ILE A 97 -0.92 0.91 0.78
N GLY A 98 -0.63 -0.37 0.89
CA GLY A 98 0.72 -0.88 0.64
C GLY A 98 0.82 -2.40 0.65
N THR A 99 2.03 -2.88 0.87
CA THR A 99 2.42 -4.29 0.74
C THR A 99 1.62 -5.25 1.61
N GLY A 100 1.15 -4.82 2.78
CA GLY A 100 0.34 -5.62 3.72
C GLY A 100 -1.17 -5.37 3.65
N GLY A 101 -1.65 -4.54 2.70
CA GLY A 101 -3.05 -4.18 2.60
C GLY A 101 -3.31 -2.71 2.96
N ARG A 102 -4.40 -2.46 3.69
CA ARG A 102 -4.78 -1.12 4.13
C ARG A 102 -4.39 -0.88 5.58
N VAL A 103 -4.06 0.37 5.89
CA VAL A 103 -3.66 0.81 7.23
C VAL A 103 -4.38 2.11 7.56
N HIS A 104 -4.93 2.20 8.76
CA HIS A 104 -5.43 3.43 9.34
C HIS A 104 -4.33 4.06 10.20
N HIS A 105 -4.01 5.34 9.94
CA HIS A 105 -3.06 6.12 10.72
C HIS A 105 -3.77 7.27 11.41
N PHE A 106 -3.64 7.36 12.71
CA PHE A 106 -4.40 8.31 13.52
C PHE A 106 -3.59 8.81 14.74
N LYS A 107 -4.27 9.58 15.60
CA LYS A 107 -3.67 10.18 16.79
C LYS A 107 -2.82 9.19 17.60
N GLY A 108 -1.65 9.66 18.06
CA GLY A 108 -0.80 8.89 18.96
C GLY A 108 0.71 9.01 18.73
N PRO A 109 1.30 9.09 17.53
CA PRO A 109 0.87 8.55 16.24
C PRO A 109 0.72 7.03 16.26
N SER A 110 -0.37 6.55 15.68
CA SER A 110 -0.78 5.15 15.70
C SER A 110 -1.00 4.63 14.29
N TRP A 111 -0.74 3.34 14.06
CA TRP A 111 -1.04 2.64 12.80
C TRP A 111 -1.73 1.32 13.11
N GLN A 112 -2.90 1.13 12.52
CA GLN A 112 -3.68 -0.10 12.64
C GLN A 112 -3.84 -0.75 11.27
N SER A 113 -3.48 -2.02 11.17
CA SER A 113 -3.75 -2.84 10.00
C SER A 113 -5.25 -3.16 9.92
N GLU A 114 -5.88 -2.84 8.79
CA GLU A 114 -7.28 -3.20 8.56
C GLU A 114 -7.45 -4.71 8.25
N ARG A 115 -6.34 -5.42 8.01
CA ARG A 115 -6.33 -6.84 7.68
C ARG A 115 -6.45 -7.74 8.91
N ASP A 116 -5.73 -7.39 9.98
CA ASP A 116 -5.57 -8.24 11.16
C ASP A 116 -5.70 -7.49 12.48
N ASN A 117 -6.05 -6.20 12.42
CA ASN A 117 -6.21 -5.28 13.55
C ASN A 117 -4.95 -5.12 14.43
N SER A 118 -3.79 -5.62 14.00
CA SER A 118 -2.55 -5.31 14.69
C SER A 118 -2.30 -3.80 14.69
N LEU A 119 -1.91 -3.29 15.86
CA LEU A 119 -1.76 -1.86 16.13
C LEU A 119 -0.41 -1.59 16.75
N ILE A 120 0.23 -0.51 16.31
CA ILE A 120 1.40 0.06 16.96
C ILE A 120 1.18 1.54 17.28
N THR A 121 1.80 1.99 18.35
CA THR A 121 2.05 3.41 18.63
C THR A 121 3.55 3.68 18.60
N ALA A 122 3.93 4.91 18.28
CA ALA A 122 5.33 5.27 18.21
C ALA A 122 5.54 6.73 18.60
N LYS A 123 6.79 7.08 18.88
CA LYS A 123 7.20 8.47 19.13
C LYS A 123 8.31 8.87 18.15
N LYS A 124 8.29 10.14 17.77
CA LYS A 124 9.32 10.76 16.95
C LYS A 124 10.67 10.71 17.69
N THR A 125 11.69 10.16 17.05
CA THR A 125 13.06 10.11 17.56
C THR A 125 14.03 10.94 16.73
N ALA A 126 13.75 11.13 15.44
CA ALA A 126 14.53 12.02 14.59
C ALA A 126 13.67 12.63 13.48
N GLU A 127 14.15 13.72 12.89
CA GLU A 127 13.51 14.37 11.75
C GLU A 127 14.54 14.88 10.73
N SER A 128 14.08 15.00 9.49
CA SER A 128 14.81 15.66 8.40
C SER A 128 13.87 16.70 7.78
N PRO A 129 14.22 18.00 7.86
CA PRO A 129 13.40 19.05 7.26
C PRO A 129 13.25 18.88 5.77
N ARG A 130 12.07 19.22 5.24
CA ARG A 130 11.78 19.26 3.82
C ARG A 130 11.02 20.53 3.49
N ALA A 131 11.52 21.31 2.55
CA ALA A 131 10.95 22.63 2.22
C ALA A 131 9.49 22.53 1.75
N GLY A 132 8.62 23.39 2.25
CA GLY A 132 7.23 23.52 1.85
C GLY A 132 6.31 22.36 2.30
N THR A 133 6.76 21.50 3.20
CA THR A 133 5.99 20.35 3.67
C THR A 133 6.33 20.00 5.12
N ILE A 134 5.55 19.12 5.73
CA ILE A 134 5.92 18.54 7.02
C ILE A 134 7.23 17.74 6.92
N PRO A 135 8.08 17.69 7.97
CA PRO A 135 9.38 17.02 7.92
C PRO A 135 9.24 15.52 7.69
N GLU A 136 10.26 14.93 7.11
CA GLU A 136 10.44 13.48 7.13
C GLU A 136 10.88 13.03 8.53
N LEU A 137 10.50 11.83 8.95
CA LEU A 137 10.71 11.38 10.33
C LEU A 137 11.30 9.97 10.40
N LEU A 138 12.01 9.73 11.50
CA LEU A 138 12.15 8.41 12.10
C LEU A 138 11.35 8.40 13.41
N LEU A 139 10.54 7.35 13.60
CA LEU A 139 9.81 7.09 14.84
C LEU A 139 10.22 5.73 15.38
N THR A 140 10.31 5.64 16.72
CA THR A 140 10.52 4.36 17.42
C THR A 140 9.19 3.89 17.98
N VAL A 141 8.86 2.63 17.76
CA VAL A 141 7.62 2.02 18.26
C VAL A 141 7.73 1.82 19.77
N ASP A 142 6.69 2.19 20.49
CA ASP A 142 6.58 2.07 21.96
C ASP A 142 5.66 0.96 22.37
N THR A 143 4.56 0.73 21.65
CA THR A 143 3.59 -0.31 22.01
C THR A 143 3.16 -1.13 20.81
N HIS A 144 2.83 -2.38 21.07
CA HIS A 144 2.21 -3.30 20.12
C HIS A 144 0.92 -3.85 20.72
N THR A 145 -0.09 -4.03 19.90
CA THR A 145 -1.34 -4.70 20.26
C THR A 145 -1.73 -5.66 19.14
N GLY A 146 -2.05 -6.89 19.50
CA GLY A 146 -2.39 -7.95 18.56
C GLY A 146 -1.19 -8.54 17.83
N ALA A 147 -1.40 -9.69 17.23
CA ALA A 147 -0.46 -10.35 16.32
C ALA A 147 -0.79 -9.95 14.87
N GLY A 148 0.19 -10.06 13.96
CA GLY A 148 -0.02 -9.82 12.53
C GLY A 148 0.98 -8.86 11.92
N THR A 149 0.51 -8.03 11.00
CA THR A 149 1.33 -7.16 10.13
C THR A 149 2.35 -6.32 10.88
N PHE A 150 2.01 -5.84 12.08
CA PHE A 150 2.86 -4.93 12.86
C PHE A 150 3.52 -5.54 14.09
N ALA A 151 3.39 -6.86 14.31
CA ALA A 151 3.86 -7.51 15.53
C ALA A 151 5.36 -7.32 15.83
N ASP A 152 6.20 -7.30 14.80
CA ASP A 152 7.67 -7.18 14.92
C ASP A 152 8.22 -5.81 14.50
N VAL A 153 7.35 -4.82 14.25
CA VAL A 153 7.79 -3.49 13.80
C VAL A 153 8.43 -2.73 14.95
N ALA A 154 9.65 -2.26 14.75
CA ALA A 154 10.40 -1.50 15.76
C ALA A 154 10.54 -0.02 15.40
N TYR A 155 10.57 0.29 14.10
CA TYR A 155 10.73 1.65 13.62
C TYR A 155 9.78 1.96 12.46
N VAL A 156 9.42 3.24 12.33
CA VAL A 156 8.61 3.75 11.23
C VAL A 156 9.30 4.98 10.64
N ASN A 157 9.50 4.99 9.32
CA ASN A 157 9.84 6.24 8.63
C ASN A 157 8.59 6.88 8.02
N ARG A 158 8.51 8.20 8.07
CA ARG A 158 7.66 9.05 7.23
C ARG A 158 8.55 9.70 6.19
N LEU A 159 8.37 9.38 4.91
CA LEU A 159 9.22 9.79 3.79
C LEU A 159 8.39 10.45 2.68
N LEU A 160 9.05 11.14 1.75
CA LEU A 160 8.45 11.74 0.57
C LEU A 160 7.21 12.58 0.90
N THR A 161 7.32 13.36 1.96
CA THR A 161 6.22 14.19 2.45
C THR A 161 5.81 15.28 1.45
N SER A 162 4.53 15.59 1.40
CA SER A 162 3.96 16.71 0.67
C SER A 162 2.84 17.38 1.48
N GLY A 163 2.75 18.68 1.44
CA GLY A 163 1.74 19.45 2.19
C GLY A 163 1.82 19.26 3.70
N GLY A 164 0.69 19.36 4.37
CA GLY A 164 0.53 19.10 5.79
C GLY A 164 1.04 20.21 6.73
N VAL A 165 1.59 21.30 6.22
CA VAL A 165 2.14 22.40 7.04
C VAL A 165 1.03 23.21 7.68
N ALA A 166 1.20 23.59 8.94
CA ALA A 166 0.25 24.46 9.64
C ALA A 166 -0.06 25.73 8.84
N PRO A 167 -1.32 26.17 8.79
CA PRO A 167 -1.64 27.44 8.13
C PRO A 167 -0.92 28.60 8.79
N ALA A 168 -0.42 29.52 7.95
CA ALA A 168 0.15 30.77 8.43
C ALA A 168 -0.95 31.80 8.76
N GLY A 169 -0.64 32.73 9.66
CA GLY A 169 -1.52 33.82 10.01
C GLY A 169 -2.30 33.63 11.31
N PRO A 170 -3.07 34.65 11.71
CA PRO A 170 -3.81 34.63 12.97
C PRO A 170 -5.01 33.68 12.90
N CYS A 171 -5.38 33.15 14.06
CA CYS A 171 -6.55 32.30 14.22
C CYS A 171 -7.22 32.55 15.57
N THR A 172 -8.43 32.05 15.77
CA THR A 172 -9.13 32.11 17.06
C THR A 172 -8.79 30.86 17.87
N ASP A 173 -8.45 31.02 19.13
CA ASP A 173 -8.11 29.94 20.04
C ASP A 173 -9.19 28.85 20.05
N GLY A 174 -8.77 27.59 19.96
CA GLY A 174 -9.64 26.45 19.85
C GLY A 174 -10.09 26.11 18.42
N ALA A 175 -9.92 27.02 17.44
CA ALA A 175 -10.18 26.70 16.04
C ALA A 175 -9.25 25.58 15.54
N THR A 176 -9.73 24.75 14.64
CA THR A 176 -8.95 23.65 14.05
C THR A 176 -8.79 23.83 12.55
N ALA A 177 -7.66 23.40 12.03
CA ALA A 177 -7.38 23.35 10.59
C ALA A 177 -6.85 21.97 10.19
N ALA A 178 -7.64 21.26 9.38
CA ALA A 178 -7.26 19.97 8.78
C ALA A 178 -6.54 20.22 7.44
N VAL A 179 -5.24 20.03 7.41
CA VAL A 179 -4.40 20.32 6.24
C VAL A 179 -4.07 19.01 5.52
N PRO A 180 -4.43 18.87 4.24
CA PRO A 180 -4.10 17.68 3.45
C PRO A 180 -2.60 17.44 3.37
N TYR A 181 -2.18 16.17 3.45
CA TYR A 181 -0.79 15.77 3.30
C TYR A 181 -0.65 14.44 2.57
N GLY A 182 0.51 14.22 1.98
CA GLY A 182 0.96 12.95 1.43
C GLY A 182 2.25 12.50 2.06
N ALA A 183 2.46 11.19 2.12
CA ALA A 183 3.71 10.57 2.59
C ALA A 183 3.78 9.10 2.17
N VAL A 184 4.98 8.55 2.24
CA VAL A 184 5.22 7.10 2.27
C VAL A 184 5.67 6.72 3.67
N TYR A 185 5.00 5.76 4.28
CA TYR A 185 5.41 5.16 5.54
C TYR A 185 6.12 3.84 5.28
N VAL A 186 7.32 3.67 5.82
CA VAL A 186 8.09 2.42 5.75
C VAL A 186 8.25 1.87 7.16
N PHE A 187 7.86 0.62 7.34
CA PHE A 187 7.91 -0.09 8.62
C PHE A 187 9.10 -1.03 8.64
N TRP A 188 9.81 -1.11 9.77
CA TRP A 188 11.06 -1.83 9.92
C TRP A 188 11.04 -2.71 11.16
N THR A 189 11.58 -3.92 11.05
CA THR A 189 11.97 -4.70 12.24
C THR A 189 13.32 -4.21 12.76
N ALA A 190 13.59 -4.43 14.05
CA ALA A 190 14.94 -4.33 14.57
C ALA A 190 15.83 -5.47 14.02
N GLN A 191 17.14 -5.31 14.17
CA GLN A 191 18.08 -6.41 14.00
C GLN A 191 17.79 -7.48 15.07
N LYS A 192 17.64 -8.72 14.63
CA LYS A 192 17.59 -9.89 15.55
C LYS A 192 18.99 -10.31 15.92
#